data_bf13c5107611c16954ff367afcf945fc
#
_entry.id   bf13c5107611c16954ff367afcf945fc
#
_cell.length_a   1.000
_cell.length_b   1.000
_cell.length_c   1.000
_cell.angle_alpha   90.00
_cell.angle_beta   90.00
_cell.angle_gamma   90.00
#
_symmetry.space_group_name_H-M   'P 1'
#
loop_
_entity.id
_entity.type
_entity.pdbx_description
1 polymer ?
#
loop_
_entity_poly.entity_id
_entity_poly.type
_entity_poly.pdbx_seq_one_letter_code
_entity_poly.pdbx_strand_id
1 'polypeptide(L)'
;MSTNAPNPAPGDEESTSNFPFVGWLRDVAPYIHSFREKTFVIAFAGELVKEIGLENLIEDIAMLHAMGMRIVLVHGIRPQIEEQLKLRKIKSKFGTSALNTYRITDAAALECVKEAAGELRLDIEAAFSRGLPNTPMAGSRISVISGNFITAMPVGVVDGVD
;
A
#
# COMPACT_ATOMS: atom_id res chain seq x y z
N MET A 1 -2.75 -19.48 -75.97
CA MET A 1 -1.65 -18.66 -75.35
C MET A 1 -2.15 -18.16 -74.02
N SER A 2 -1.74 -18.88 -73.00
CA SER A 2 -2.17 -18.58 -71.61
C SER A 2 -1.01 -17.88 -70.93
N THR A 3 -1.16 -16.61 -70.58
CA THR A 3 -0.20 -15.80 -69.86
C THR A 3 -0.37 -16.03 -68.39
N ASN A 4 0.59 -16.77 -67.81
CA ASN A 4 0.68 -17.02 -66.40
C ASN A 4 1.28 -15.76 -65.74
N ALA A 5 0.51 -15.04 -64.95
CA ALA A 5 0.99 -13.93 -64.11
C ALA A 5 1.66 -14.52 -62.87
N PRO A 6 2.84 -14.02 -62.45
CA PRO A 6 3.48 -14.48 -61.26
C PRO A 6 2.71 -14.11 -59.99
N ASN A 7 2.56 -15.08 -59.11
CA ASN A 7 2.00 -14.97 -57.79
C ASN A 7 2.88 -14.00 -56.96
N PRO A 8 2.32 -12.95 -56.30
CA PRO A 8 3.13 -12.14 -55.43
C PRO A 8 3.59 -12.95 -54.24
N ALA A 9 4.87 -12.81 -53.89
CA ALA A 9 5.47 -13.38 -52.72
C ALA A 9 4.72 -12.97 -51.44
N PRO A 10 4.61 -13.85 -50.42
CA PRO A 10 4.04 -13.47 -49.16
C PRO A 10 4.92 -12.36 -48.55
N GLY A 11 4.33 -11.18 -48.43
CA GLY A 11 4.98 -10.01 -47.86
C GLY A 11 5.32 -10.24 -46.42
N ASP A 12 6.50 -9.78 -46.05
CA ASP A 12 7.08 -9.69 -44.73
C ASP A 12 6.27 -8.73 -43.80
N GLU A 13 5.10 -9.15 -43.36
CA GLU A 13 4.30 -8.44 -42.33
C GLU A 13 4.25 -9.18 -40.98
N GLU A 14 5.28 -9.95 -40.65
CA GLU A 14 5.38 -10.61 -39.34
C GLU A 14 6.67 -10.26 -38.61
N SER A 15 6.92 -8.98 -38.33
CA SER A 15 7.97 -8.62 -37.39
C SER A 15 7.65 -7.40 -36.53
N THR A 16 6.39 -7.20 -36.12
CA THR A 16 6.07 -6.26 -35.06
C THR A 16 5.74 -7.02 -33.76
N SER A 17 6.83 -7.30 -33.02
CA SER A 17 6.87 -7.64 -31.60
C SER A 17 5.86 -8.66 -31.11
N ASN A 18 6.20 -9.91 -31.27
CA ASN A 18 5.57 -11.06 -30.60
C ASN A 18 5.81 -11.08 -29.07
N PHE A 19 6.07 -9.92 -28.43
CA PHE A 19 6.24 -9.77 -27.01
C PHE A 19 5.12 -8.88 -26.44
N PRO A 20 4.06 -9.49 -25.89
CA PRO A 20 2.94 -8.76 -25.28
C PRO A 20 3.41 -7.74 -24.24
N PHE A 21 4.51 -8.05 -23.55
CA PHE A 21 5.13 -7.19 -22.56
C PHE A 21 5.63 -5.85 -23.15
N VAL A 22 6.22 -5.86 -24.34
CA VAL A 22 6.73 -4.64 -24.99
C VAL A 22 5.60 -3.69 -25.37
N GLY A 23 4.48 -4.25 -25.87
CA GLY A 23 3.26 -3.49 -26.15
C GLY A 23 2.73 -2.84 -24.86
N TRP A 24 2.53 -3.65 -23.84
CA TRP A 24 2.09 -3.16 -22.53
C TRP A 24 3.03 -2.06 -21.95
N LEU A 25 4.35 -2.26 -22.03
CA LEU A 25 5.32 -1.27 -21.53
C LEU A 25 5.21 0.08 -22.29
N ARG A 26 4.98 0.05 -23.60
CA ARG A 26 4.77 1.26 -24.41
C ARG A 26 3.50 2.01 -23.97
N ASP A 27 2.44 1.27 -23.63
CA ASP A 27 1.19 1.86 -23.18
C ASP A 27 1.32 2.47 -21.78
N VAL A 28 2.14 1.88 -20.91
CA VAL A 28 2.33 2.33 -19.51
C VAL A 28 3.39 3.44 -19.40
N ALA A 29 4.37 3.49 -20.29
CA ALA A 29 5.48 4.46 -20.23
C ALA A 29 5.05 5.94 -20.11
N PRO A 30 4.00 6.43 -20.82
CA PRO A 30 3.54 7.80 -20.66
C PRO A 30 3.03 8.10 -19.25
N TYR A 31 2.38 7.12 -18.61
CA TYR A 31 1.90 7.27 -17.23
C TYR A 31 3.06 7.33 -16.24
N ILE A 32 4.07 6.46 -16.39
CA ILE A 32 5.28 6.49 -15.58
C ILE A 32 5.94 7.87 -15.69
N HIS A 33 6.08 8.39 -16.90
CA HIS A 33 6.65 9.70 -17.14
C HIS A 33 5.84 10.83 -16.47
N SER A 34 4.50 10.78 -16.59
CA SER A 34 3.61 11.80 -16.03
C SER A 34 3.60 11.82 -14.51
N PHE A 35 3.78 10.67 -13.87
CA PHE A 35 3.70 10.51 -12.42
C PHE A 35 5.06 10.51 -11.71
N ARG A 36 6.13 10.45 -12.46
CA ARG A 36 7.48 10.55 -11.89
C ARG A 36 7.61 11.83 -11.07
N GLU A 37 8.25 11.73 -9.89
CA GLU A 37 8.44 12.82 -8.94
C GLU A 37 7.14 13.39 -8.32
N LYS A 38 5.99 12.84 -8.65
CA LYS A 38 4.74 13.16 -7.96
C LYS A 38 4.69 12.43 -6.61
N THR A 39 3.93 13.01 -5.69
CA THR A 39 3.67 12.40 -4.39
C THR A 39 2.32 11.71 -4.40
N PHE A 40 2.32 10.42 -4.11
CA PHE A 40 1.13 9.62 -3.94
C PHE A 40 0.86 9.41 -2.46
N VAL A 41 -0.35 9.69 -2.03
CA VAL A 41 -0.84 9.34 -0.69
C VAL A 41 -1.66 8.07 -0.84
N ILE A 42 -1.15 6.98 -0.30
CA ILE A 42 -1.80 5.67 -0.33
C ILE A 42 -2.38 5.40 1.06
N ALA A 43 -3.70 5.45 1.17
CA ALA A 43 -4.41 5.15 2.40
C ALA A 43 -5.01 3.75 2.33
N PHE A 44 -4.80 2.95 3.37
CA PHE A 44 -5.37 1.62 3.46
C PHE A 44 -5.81 1.27 4.89
N ALA A 45 -6.83 0.43 4.98
CA ALA A 45 -7.34 -0.03 6.25
C ALA A 45 -6.43 -1.09 6.88
N GLY A 46 -6.42 -1.19 8.20
CA GLY A 46 -5.61 -2.19 8.91
C GLY A 46 -6.01 -3.64 8.59
N GLU A 47 -7.22 -3.86 8.12
CA GLU A 47 -7.74 -5.14 7.64
C GLU A 47 -6.97 -5.64 6.42
N LEU A 48 -6.58 -4.75 5.51
CA LEU A 48 -5.85 -5.08 4.29
C LEU A 48 -4.52 -5.78 4.60
N VAL A 49 -3.86 -5.35 5.67
CA VAL A 49 -2.58 -5.95 6.11
C VAL A 49 -2.76 -7.43 6.48
N LYS A 50 -3.93 -7.80 7.04
CA LYS A 50 -4.24 -9.20 7.40
C LYS A 50 -4.70 -10.03 6.19
N GLU A 51 -5.43 -9.45 5.26
CA GLU A 51 -6.07 -10.15 4.14
C GLU A 51 -5.11 -10.41 2.97
N ILE A 52 -4.39 -9.40 2.54
CA ILE A 52 -3.49 -9.48 1.37
C ILE A 52 -2.08 -9.90 1.79
N GLY A 53 -1.73 -9.66 3.05
CA GLY A 53 -0.39 -9.78 3.57
C GLY A 53 0.42 -8.50 3.33
N LEU A 54 1.17 -8.12 4.34
CA LEU A 54 2.00 -6.91 4.29
C LEU A 54 3.05 -6.98 3.17
N GLU A 55 3.58 -8.16 2.88
CA GLU A 55 4.64 -8.35 1.88
C GLU A 55 4.18 -7.98 0.47
N ASN A 56 3.04 -8.48 0.01
CA ASN A 56 2.52 -8.16 -1.32
C ASN A 56 2.25 -6.66 -1.49
N LEU A 57 1.67 -6.03 -0.47
CA LEU A 57 1.43 -4.58 -0.49
C LEU A 57 2.74 -3.79 -0.58
N ILE A 58 3.77 -4.22 0.16
CA ILE A 58 5.09 -3.59 0.13
C ILE A 58 5.76 -3.74 -1.23
N GLU A 59 5.61 -4.89 -1.90
CA GLU A 59 6.13 -5.12 -3.25
C GLU A 59 5.55 -4.13 -4.26
N ASP A 60 4.22 -3.96 -4.26
CA ASP A 60 3.55 -3.02 -5.15
C ASP A 60 3.98 -1.57 -4.90
N ILE A 61 4.08 -1.18 -3.63
CA ILE A 61 4.53 0.17 -3.25
C ILE A 61 6.00 0.39 -3.62
N ALA A 62 6.85 -0.60 -3.40
CA ALA A 62 8.26 -0.54 -3.77
C ALA A 62 8.45 -0.39 -5.29
N MET A 63 7.60 -1.04 -6.08
CA MET A 63 7.61 -0.88 -7.53
C MET A 63 7.25 0.56 -7.94
N LEU A 64 6.22 1.16 -7.34
CA LEU A 64 5.87 2.56 -7.58
C LEU A 64 7.02 3.51 -7.23
N HIS A 65 7.68 3.25 -6.09
CA HIS A 65 8.85 4.03 -5.68
C HIS A 65 10.02 3.89 -6.67
N ALA A 66 10.28 2.67 -7.16
CA ALA A 66 11.32 2.42 -8.16
C ALA A 66 11.07 3.13 -9.50
N MET A 67 9.81 3.34 -9.85
CA MET A 67 9.43 4.15 -11.01
C MET A 67 9.60 5.66 -10.79
N GLY A 68 10.09 6.09 -9.62
CA GLY A 68 10.42 7.48 -9.30
C GLY A 68 9.29 8.26 -8.64
N MET A 69 8.28 7.60 -8.11
CA MET A 69 7.20 8.24 -7.37
C MET A 69 7.59 8.43 -5.90
N ARG A 70 7.16 9.51 -5.28
CA ARG A 70 7.26 9.73 -3.83
C ARG A 70 6.00 9.19 -3.15
N ILE A 71 6.17 8.41 -2.11
CA ILE A 71 5.04 7.70 -1.48
C ILE A 71 4.86 8.20 -0.04
N VAL A 72 3.62 8.48 0.32
CA VAL A 72 3.17 8.70 1.69
C VAL A 72 2.16 7.61 2.02
N LEU A 73 2.43 6.81 3.04
CA LEU A 73 1.52 5.77 3.49
C LEU A 73 0.70 6.25 4.67
N VAL A 74 -0.60 6.03 4.60
CA VAL A 74 -1.54 6.28 5.70
C VAL A 74 -2.27 4.98 5.98
N HIS A 75 -1.98 4.34 7.11
CA HIS A 75 -2.55 3.04 7.42
C HIS A 75 -3.49 3.08 8.63
N GLY A 76 -4.55 2.28 8.58
CA GLY A 76 -5.39 1.99 9.73
C GLY A 76 -4.76 0.91 10.62
N ILE A 77 -5.18 0.88 11.90
CA ILE A 77 -4.69 -0.10 12.89
C ILE A 77 -5.85 -0.73 13.70
N ARG A 78 -7.08 -0.64 13.20
CA ARG A 78 -8.25 -1.08 13.95
C ARG A 78 -8.21 -2.56 14.37
N PRO A 79 -7.88 -3.52 13.49
CA PRO A 79 -7.79 -4.93 13.87
C PRO A 79 -6.68 -5.22 14.87
N GLN A 80 -5.56 -4.54 14.76
CA GLN A 80 -4.40 -4.70 15.66
C GLN A 80 -4.76 -4.19 17.08
N ILE A 81 -5.48 -3.07 17.18
CA ILE A 81 -6.00 -2.59 18.47
C ILE A 81 -6.96 -3.61 19.11
N GLU A 82 -7.90 -4.16 18.32
CA GLU A 82 -8.83 -5.17 18.83
C GLU A 82 -8.10 -6.41 19.37
N GLU A 83 -7.04 -6.83 18.71
CA GLU A 83 -6.21 -7.94 19.15
C GLU A 83 -5.52 -7.65 20.48
N GLN A 84 -4.90 -6.48 20.62
CA GLN A 84 -4.26 -6.05 21.88
C GLN A 84 -5.28 -5.92 23.03
N LEU A 85 -6.44 -5.34 22.77
CA LEU A 85 -7.52 -5.26 23.75
C LEU A 85 -8.00 -6.63 24.20
N LYS A 86 -8.16 -7.58 23.24
CA LYS A 86 -8.57 -8.95 23.53
C LYS A 86 -7.54 -9.68 24.37
N LEU A 87 -6.25 -9.57 24.07
CA LEU A 87 -5.16 -10.15 24.85
C LEU A 87 -5.17 -9.68 26.30
N ARG A 88 -5.48 -8.41 26.53
CA ARG A 88 -5.57 -7.80 27.87
C ARG A 88 -6.94 -7.94 28.52
N LYS A 89 -7.90 -8.61 27.86
CA LYS A 89 -9.29 -8.76 28.34
C LYS A 89 -9.99 -7.42 28.58
N ILE A 90 -9.64 -6.41 27.83
CA ILE A 90 -10.25 -5.08 27.85
C ILE A 90 -11.37 -5.07 26.81
N LYS A 91 -12.56 -4.63 27.18
CA LYS A 91 -13.69 -4.52 26.24
C LYS A 91 -13.58 -3.23 25.44
N SER A 92 -13.71 -3.32 24.13
CA SER A 92 -13.88 -2.16 23.28
C SER A 92 -15.13 -1.39 23.63
N LYS A 93 -15.03 -0.08 23.75
CA LYS A 93 -16.14 0.82 23.94
C LYS A 93 -16.33 1.67 22.70
N PHE A 94 -17.56 1.85 22.27
CA PHE A 94 -17.90 2.66 21.11
C PHE A 94 -18.96 3.69 21.45
N GLY A 95 -18.74 4.92 21.00
CA GLY A 95 -19.75 5.96 20.96
C GLY A 95 -20.32 6.08 19.55
N THR A 96 -21.55 6.54 19.44
CA THR A 96 -22.21 6.79 18.16
C THR A 96 -22.55 8.26 18.06
N SER A 97 -22.06 8.93 17.04
CA SER A 97 -22.52 10.26 16.65
C SER A 97 -23.47 10.16 15.46
N ALA A 98 -24.14 11.24 15.12
CA ALA A 98 -25.09 11.29 14.00
C ALA A 98 -24.49 10.82 12.66
N LEU A 99 -23.17 10.84 12.51
CA LEU A 99 -22.48 10.53 11.25
C LEU A 99 -21.59 9.29 11.31
N ASN A 100 -21.09 8.91 12.50
CA ASN A 100 -20.10 7.82 12.61
C ASN A 100 -20.11 7.15 13.98
N THR A 101 -19.74 5.86 13.98
CA THR A 101 -19.35 5.14 15.18
C THR A 101 -17.86 5.32 15.40
N TYR A 102 -17.45 5.77 16.56
CA TYR A 102 -16.05 5.97 16.94
C TYR A 102 -15.71 5.17 18.20
N ARG A 103 -14.45 4.78 18.32
CA ARG A 103 -13.97 4.12 19.52
C ARG A 103 -13.75 5.15 20.63
N ILE A 104 -14.26 4.86 21.81
CA ILE A 104 -13.88 5.57 23.03
C ILE A 104 -12.56 4.97 23.50
N THR A 105 -11.51 5.80 23.52
CA THR A 105 -10.16 5.37 23.86
C THR A 105 -9.81 5.91 25.24
N ASP A 106 -10.17 5.16 26.28
CA ASP A 106 -9.75 5.46 27.66
C ASP A 106 -8.25 5.17 27.86
N ALA A 107 -7.70 5.49 29.02
CA ALA A 107 -6.27 5.33 29.31
C ALA A 107 -5.76 3.89 29.08
N ALA A 108 -6.55 2.89 29.44
CA ALA A 108 -6.17 1.48 29.24
C ALA A 108 -6.20 1.08 27.75
N ALA A 109 -7.19 1.54 27.01
CA ALA A 109 -7.28 1.34 25.58
C ALA A 109 -6.16 2.09 24.83
N LEU A 110 -5.78 3.28 25.31
CA LEU A 110 -4.71 4.07 24.72
C LEU A 110 -3.35 3.34 24.75
N GLU A 111 -3.06 2.59 25.81
CA GLU A 111 -1.84 1.76 25.86
C GLU A 111 -1.87 0.69 24.75
N CYS A 112 -3.01 0.05 24.52
CA CYS A 112 -3.17 -0.92 23.42
C CYS A 112 -3.02 -0.25 22.05
N VAL A 113 -3.51 0.96 21.87
CA VAL A 113 -3.37 1.74 20.64
C VAL A 113 -1.89 2.05 20.37
N LYS A 114 -1.15 2.50 21.38
CA LYS A 114 0.28 2.81 21.24
C LYS A 114 1.10 1.59 20.85
N GLU A 115 0.83 0.45 21.47
CA GLU A 115 1.51 -0.80 21.13
C GLU A 115 1.18 -1.25 19.71
N ALA A 116 -0.11 -1.33 19.36
CA ALA A 116 -0.53 -1.71 18.01
C ALA A 116 0.04 -0.80 16.92
N ALA A 117 0.07 0.51 17.18
CA ALA A 117 0.63 1.48 16.24
C ALA A 117 2.17 1.34 16.12
N GLY A 118 2.86 1.12 17.24
CA GLY A 118 4.30 0.94 17.24
C GLY A 118 4.73 -0.34 16.54
N GLU A 119 4.06 -1.45 16.80
CA GLU A 119 4.32 -2.74 16.19
C GLU A 119 4.14 -2.68 14.67
N LEU A 120 2.96 -2.29 14.18
CA LEU A 120 2.70 -2.22 12.74
C LEU A 120 3.65 -1.24 12.02
N ARG A 121 3.99 -0.12 12.65
CA ARG A 121 4.98 0.80 12.10
C ARG A 121 6.33 0.14 11.89
N LEU A 122 6.83 -0.57 12.89
CA LEU A 122 8.10 -1.28 12.83
C LEU A 122 8.06 -2.41 11.80
N ASP A 123 6.94 -3.11 11.66
CA ASP A 123 6.75 -4.16 10.66
C ASP A 123 6.82 -3.59 9.24
N ILE A 124 6.19 -2.45 8.99
CA ILE A 124 6.27 -1.75 7.70
C ILE A 124 7.71 -1.31 7.41
N GLU A 125 8.37 -0.65 8.37
CA GLU A 125 9.76 -0.21 8.23
C GLU A 125 10.71 -1.40 7.98
N ALA A 126 10.52 -2.51 8.71
CA ALA A 126 11.31 -3.72 8.54
C ALA A 126 11.07 -4.40 7.19
N ALA A 127 9.83 -4.44 6.71
CA ALA A 127 9.51 -5.03 5.42
C ALA A 127 10.19 -4.28 4.27
N PHE A 128 10.14 -2.94 4.25
CA PHE A 128 10.88 -2.14 3.28
C PHE A 128 12.40 -2.27 3.40
N SER A 129 12.92 -2.37 4.63
CA SER A 129 14.35 -2.47 4.88
C SER A 129 14.95 -3.82 4.44
N ARG A 130 14.17 -4.90 4.49
CA ARG A 130 14.59 -6.22 3.99
C ARG A 130 14.74 -6.25 2.47
N GLY A 131 14.17 -5.29 1.77
CA GLY A 131 14.06 -5.31 0.32
C GLY A 131 13.07 -6.38 -0.16
N LEU A 132 13.09 -6.66 -1.45
CA LEU A 132 12.20 -7.61 -2.11
C LEU A 132 12.98 -8.87 -2.51
N PRO A 133 13.22 -9.83 -1.59
CA PRO A 133 13.93 -11.06 -1.93
C PRO A 133 13.18 -11.81 -3.04
N ASN A 134 13.95 -12.46 -3.91
CA ASN A 134 13.43 -13.22 -5.06
C ASN A 134 12.78 -12.39 -6.18
N THR A 135 12.96 -11.08 -6.18
CA THR A 135 12.54 -10.19 -7.27
C THR A 135 13.75 -9.53 -7.94
N PRO A 136 13.60 -8.96 -9.15
CA PRO A 136 14.65 -8.14 -9.77
C PRO A 136 15.06 -6.93 -8.93
N MET A 137 14.26 -6.57 -7.94
CA MET A 137 14.53 -5.50 -6.98
C MET A 137 15.20 -6.03 -5.69
N ALA A 138 15.66 -7.27 -5.68
CA ALA A 138 16.44 -7.81 -4.58
C ALA A 138 17.67 -6.93 -4.33
N GLY A 139 17.79 -6.43 -3.11
CA GLY A 139 18.87 -5.49 -2.73
C GLY A 139 18.52 -4.01 -2.88
N SER A 140 17.37 -3.64 -3.45
CA SER A 140 16.88 -2.25 -3.32
C SER A 140 16.54 -1.99 -1.85
N ARG A 141 17.17 -0.96 -1.28
CA ARG A 141 16.88 -0.52 0.09
C ARG A 141 16.02 0.72 0.02
N ILE A 142 14.80 0.60 0.54
CA ILE A 142 13.88 1.73 0.64
C ILE A 142 13.91 2.19 2.10
N SER A 143 14.31 3.45 2.31
CA SER A 143 14.26 4.05 3.63
C SER A 143 12.86 4.61 3.89
N VAL A 144 12.26 4.19 4.98
CA VAL A 144 10.97 4.69 5.45
C VAL A 144 11.21 5.63 6.61
N ILE A 145 10.56 6.77 6.58
CA ILE A 145 10.58 7.75 7.66
C ILE A 145 9.18 7.86 8.22
N SER A 146 9.04 7.73 9.51
CA SER A 146 7.80 7.95 10.25
C SER A 146 7.98 9.04 11.30
N GLY A 147 6.89 9.65 11.74
CA GLY A 147 6.94 10.71 12.73
C GLY A 147 5.55 11.21 13.14
N ASN A 148 5.53 12.26 13.93
CA ASN A 148 4.33 12.90 14.46
C ASN A 148 3.67 13.87 13.45
N PHE A 149 3.47 13.42 12.23
CA PHE A 149 2.81 14.22 11.18
C PHE A 149 1.32 14.46 11.45
N ILE A 150 0.71 13.56 12.25
CA ILE A 150 -0.66 13.68 12.73
C ILE A 150 -0.61 13.64 14.25
N THR A 151 -1.20 14.65 14.89
CA THR A 151 -1.26 14.75 16.35
C THR A 151 -2.66 14.41 16.82
N ALA A 152 -2.77 13.49 17.79
CA ALA A 152 -4.03 13.24 18.47
C ALA A 152 -4.33 14.37 19.44
N MET A 153 -5.58 14.80 19.48
CA MET A 153 -6.09 15.74 20.45
C MET A 153 -7.20 15.09 21.28
N PRO A 154 -7.26 15.33 22.60
CA PRO A 154 -8.38 14.85 23.41
C PRO A 154 -9.67 15.53 22.94
N VAL A 155 -10.71 14.74 22.80
CA VAL A 155 -12.04 15.22 22.40
C VAL A 155 -12.81 15.75 23.62
N GLY A 156 -12.36 15.43 24.84
CA GLY A 156 -13.03 15.70 26.08
C GLY A 156 -14.02 14.58 26.45
N VAL A 157 -14.83 14.83 27.46
CA VAL A 157 -15.81 13.83 27.93
C VAL A 157 -16.93 13.66 26.91
N VAL A 158 -17.09 12.45 26.40
CA VAL A 158 -18.16 12.06 25.50
C VAL A 158 -18.95 10.93 26.15
N ASP A 159 -20.26 11.10 26.28
CA ASP A 159 -21.16 10.12 26.93
C ASP A 159 -20.69 9.72 28.34
N GLY A 160 -20.07 10.67 29.09
CA GLY A 160 -19.61 10.46 30.45
C GLY A 160 -18.28 9.68 30.56
N VAL A 161 -17.61 9.48 29.47
CA VAL A 161 -16.25 8.86 29.39
C VAL A 161 -15.24 9.89 28.88
N ASP A 162 -14.12 10.04 29.62
CA ASP A 162 -12.96 10.86 29.25
C ASP A 162 -11.96 10.03 28.46
#